data_24e1e406bf9ba471d0ee6035b815226d
#
_entry.id   24e1e406bf9ba471d0ee6035b815226d
#
_cell.length_a   1.000
_cell.length_b   1.000
_cell.length_c   1.000
_cell.angle_alpha   90.00
_cell.angle_beta   90.00
_cell.angle_gamma   90.00
#
_symmetry.space_group_name_H-M   'P 1'
#
loop_
_entity.id
_entity.type
_entity.pdbx_description
1 polymer ?
#
loop_
_entity_poly.entity_id
_entity_poly.type
_entity_poly.pdbx_seq_one_letter_code
_entity_poly.pdbx_strand_id
1 'polypeptide(L)'
;LEIDENISERKGVEIKKAILDSVNELNLTTKAKIFAESCIDTLISSESKIHGISENSVHFHEASSIDTLVDIVGITIALDDLKLFEENIVCLPVSVGGSTVSFSHGTMSNPASAILQIFKNSNLNIQGNDSKEELTTPTGACILVNLTDNPVQYYPSMNVSSIGYGAGQKDFEGFSNVLKIIQGEQSNFDMDSVKILETNIDDISGEILGHLIDKIMEQGAKDVSIYPGITKKGRPTNLVCVICDDVKVDSIID
;
A
#
# COMPACT_ATOMS: atom_id res chain seq x y z
N LEU A 1 14.71 -23.91 7.59
CA LEU A 1 16.06 -23.71 7.06
C LEU A 1 17.03 -23.73 8.23
N GLU A 2 18.00 -24.66 8.22
CA GLU A 2 19.13 -24.62 9.15
C GLU A 2 20.26 -23.85 8.43
N ILE A 3 20.70 -22.76 9.03
CA ILE A 3 21.79 -21.92 8.51
C ILE A 3 23.00 -22.14 9.42
N ASP A 4 24.06 -22.68 8.88
CA ASP A 4 25.25 -23.11 9.62
C ASP A 4 26.34 -22.01 9.70
N GLU A 5 25.99 -20.73 9.58
CA GLU A 5 26.94 -19.63 9.61
C GLU A 5 26.66 -18.63 10.75
N ASN A 6 27.64 -18.50 11.67
CA ASN A 6 27.68 -17.49 12.75
C ASN A 6 28.28 -16.17 12.27
N ILE A 7 27.76 -15.57 11.18
CA ILE A 7 28.20 -14.24 10.72
C ILE A 7 27.18 -13.23 11.20
N SER A 8 27.61 -12.38 12.14
CA SER A 8 26.73 -11.40 12.81
C SER A 8 26.46 -10.12 12.03
N GLU A 9 27.25 -9.81 11.01
CA GLU A 9 27.11 -8.58 10.22
C GLU A 9 27.59 -8.79 8.78
N ARG A 10 26.79 -8.33 7.81
CA ARG A 10 27.18 -8.29 6.39
C ARG A 10 26.87 -6.91 5.81
N LYS A 11 27.72 -6.46 4.87
CA LYS A 11 27.45 -5.24 4.13
C LYS A 11 26.28 -5.43 3.18
N GLY A 12 25.42 -4.42 3.06
CA GLY A 12 24.29 -4.45 2.15
C GLY A 12 24.69 -4.77 0.71
N VAL A 13 25.84 -4.25 0.25
CA VAL A 13 26.39 -4.53 -1.09
C VAL A 13 26.78 -6.00 -1.30
N GLU A 14 27.18 -6.71 -0.25
CA GLU A 14 27.52 -8.14 -0.33
C GLU A 14 26.24 -8.97 -0.44
N ILE A 15 25.21 -8.62 0.30
CA ILE A 15 23.90 -9.27 0.23
C ILE A 15 23.26 -9.01 -1.13
N LYS A 16 23.30 -7.75 -1.62
CA LYS A 16 22.82 -7.41 -2.97
C LYS A 16 23.51 -8.29 -4.01
N LYS A 17 24.84 -8.40 -3.95
CA LYS A 17 25.58 -9.25 -4.87
C LYS A 17 25.13 -10.71 -4.80
N ALA A 18 24.98 -11.27 -3.60
CA ALA A 18 24.54 -12.65 -3.43
C ALA A 18 23.12 -12.90 -3.97
N ILE A 19 22.20 -11.96 -3.78
CA ILE A 19 20.84 -12.02 -4.36
C ILE A 19 20.94 -12.03 -5.89
N LEU A 20 21.68 -11.10 -6.49
CA LEU A 20 21.81 -10.99 -7.95
C LEU A 20 22.48 -12.23 -8.56
N ASP A 21 23.52 -12.76 -7.93
CA ASP A 21 24.17 -13.99 -8.35
C ASP A 21 23.17 -15.16 -8.32
N SER A 22 22.40 -15.31 -7.23
CA SER A 22 21.39 -16.36 -7.07
C SER A 22 20.30 -16.30 -8.15
N VAL A 23 19.68 -15.12 -8.39
CA VAL A 23 18.60 -14.99 -9.39
C VAL A 23 19.09 -15.14 -10.82
N ASN A 24 20.40 -14.89 -11.07
CA ASN A 24 21.02 -15.13 -12.36
C ASN A 24 21.29 -16.62 -12.61
N GLU A 25 21.80 -17.33 -11.62
CA GLU A 25 22.03 -18.78 -11.69
C GLU A 25 20.74 -19.57 -11.88
N LEU A 26 19.65 -19.13 -11.27
CA LEU A 26 18.31 -19.75 -11.35
C LEU A 26 17.60 -19.50 -12.69
N ASN A 27 18.18 -18.71 -13.62
CA ASN A 27 17.60 -18.38 -14.92
C ASN A 27 16.16 -17.81 -14.85
N LEU A 28 15.89 -16.99 -13.82
CA LEU A 28 14.60 -16.33 -13.66
C LEU A 28 14.33 -15.30 -14.76
N THR A 29 13.07 -14.92 -14.93
CA THR A 29 12.66 -13.91 -15.91
C THR A 29 13.29 -12.54 -15.62
N THR A 30 13.34 -11.67 -16.63
CA THR A 30 13.87 -10.32 -16.47
C THR A 30 13.09 -9.52 -15.43
N LYS A 31 11.75 -9.67 -15.38
CA LYS A 31 10.91 -9.00 -14.37
C LYS A 31 11.25 -9.48 -12.95
N ALA A 32 11.44 -10.77 -12.75
CA ALA A 32 11.86 -11.34 -11.49
C ALA A 32 13.20 -10.80 -11.02
N LYS A 33 14.19 -10.70 -11.92
CA LYS A 33 15.52 -10.15 -11.60
C LYS A 33 15.43 -8.67 -11.19
N ILE A 34 14.68 -7.86 -11.93
CA ILE A 34 14.44 -6.45 -11.60
C ILE A 34 13.76 -6.32 -10.24
N PHE A 35 12.75 -7.15 -9.96
CA PHE A 35 12.06 -7.17 -8.67
C PHE A 35 13.01 -7.46 -7.51
N ALA A 36 13.82 -8.52 -7.61
CA ALA A 36 14.78 -8.88 -6.56
C ALA A 36 15.80 -7.76 -6.30
N GLU A 37 16.33 -7.15 -7.37
CA GLU A 37 17.24 -6.00 -7.28
C GLU A 37 16.56 -4.81 -6.62
N SER A 38 15.35 -4.46 -7.03
CA SER A 38 14.61 -3.34 -6.47
C SER A 38 14.30 -3.53 -4.98
N CYS A 39 13.98 -4.76 -4.54
CA CYS A 39 13.74 -5.06 -3.12
C CYS A 39 14.97 -4.75 -2.26
N ILE A 40 16.14 -5.27 -2.64
CA ILE A 40 17.35 -5.04 -1.85
C ILE A 40 17.83 -3.59 -1.92
N ASP A 41 17.67 -2.91 -3.07
CA ASP A 41 18.02 -1.49 -3.21
C ASP A 41 17.11 -0.61 -2.34
N THR A 42 15.82 -0.90 -2.28
CA THR A 42 14.89 -0.22 -1.39
C THR A 42 15.31 -0.37 0.08
N LEU A 43 15.72 -1.57 0.49
CA LEU A 43 16.17 -1.82 1.85
C LEU A 43 17.46 -1.06 2.17
N ILE A 44 18.48 -1.17 1.32
CA ILE A 44 19.76 -0.46 1.48
C ILE A 44 19.54 1.06 1.53
N SER A 45 18.73 1.60 0.63
CA SER A 45 18.43 3.03 0.57
C SER A 45 17.70 3.52 1.82
N SER A 46 16.77 2.73 2.37
CA SER A 46 16.07 3.09 3.60
C SER A 46 17.00 3.13 4.81
N GLU A 47 17.85 2.12 4.98
CA GLU A 47 18.85 2.06 6.05
C GLU A 47 19.87 3.19 5.94
N SER A 48 20.38 3.44 4.73
CA SER A 48 21.28 4.55 4.43
C SER A 48 20.73 5.89 4.92
N LYS A 49 19.44 6.17 4.64
CA LYS A 49 18.78 7.42 5.04
C LYS A 49 18.57 7.52 6.54
N ILE A 50 18.22 6.43 7.22
CA ILE A 50 17.98 6.40 8.65
C ILE A 50 19.28 6.64 9.43
N HIS A 51 20.35 5.96 9.00
CA HIS A 51 21.65 6.07 9.66
C HIS A 51 22.49 7.26 9.18
N GLY A 52 22.07 7.97 8.12
CA GLY A 52 22.82 9.09 7.55
C GLY A 52 24.18 8.68 6.98
N ILE A 53 24.31 7.45 6.48
CA ILE A 53 25.53 6.89 5.91
C ILE A 53 25.36 6.62 4.40
N SER A 54 26.46 6.44 3.68
CA SER A 54 26.37 6.07 2.26
C SER A 54 25.81 4.64 2.11
N GLU A 55 25.10 4.36 1.02
CA GLU A 55 24.55 3.03 0.70
C GLU A 55 25.62 1.93 0.70
N ASN A 56 26.84 2.25 0.26
CA ASN A 56 27.97 1.34 0.29
C ASN A 56 28.49 1.00 1.70
N SER A 57 28.09 1.80 2.69
CA SER A 57 28.49 1.65 4.09
C SER A 57 27.39 1.07 4.98
N VAL A 58 26.25 0.71 4.39
CA VAL A 58 25.15 0.07 5.11
C VAL A 58 25.58 -1.34 5.56
N HIS A 59 25.35 -1.62 6.82
CA HIS A 59 25.50 -2.93 7.44
C HIS A 59 24.15 -3.37 8.01
N PHE A 60 23.77 -4.59 7.78
CA PHE A 60 22.61 -5.19 8.42
C PHE A 60 23.05 -5.85 9.74
N HIS A 61 22.56 -5.33 10.85
CA HIS A 61 23.05 -5.61 12.21
C HIS A 61 22.41 -6.83 12.89
N GLU A 62 21.38 -7.40 12.31
CA GLU A 62 20.72 -8.56 12.89
C GLU A 62 21.00 -9.80 12.05
N ALA A 63 20.78 -10.97 12.66
CA ALA A 63 20.89 -12.28 12.01
C ALA A 63 20.11 -12.39 10.68
N SER A 64 19.36 -11.33 10.39
CA SER A 64 18.56 -11.02 9.22
C SER A 64 19.31 -10.95 7.89
N SER A 65 20.65 -10.93 7.85
CA SER A 65 21.34 -10.77 6.57
C SER A 65 21.13 -11.94 5.61
N ILE A 66 21.12 -13.17 6.15
CA ILE A 66 20.84 -14.39 5.36
C ILE A 66 19.34 -14.56 5.18
N ASP A 67 18.53 -14.28 6.21
CA ASP A 67 17.07 -14.32 6.12
C ASP A 67 16.57 -13.38 5.02
N THR A 68 17.10 -12.16 4.94
CA THR A 68 16.77 -11.20 3.88
C THR A 68 17.06 -11.75 2.47
N LEU A 69 18.20 -12.43 2.30
CA LEU A 69 18.55 -13.08 1.03
C LEU A 69 17.54 -14.19 0.71
N VAL A 70 17.26 -15.07 1.68
CA VAL A 70 16.34 -16.20 1.51
C VAL A 70 14.94 -15.70 1.22
N ASP A 71 14.46 -14.68 1.93
CA ASP A 71 13.14 -14.09 1.74
C ASP A 71 12.99 -13.48 0.33
N ILE A 72 13.95 -12.62 -0.08
CA ILE A 72 13.87 -11.96 -1.39
C ILE A 72 14.02 -12.97 -2.53
N VAL A 73 14.98 -13.87 -2.47
CA VAL A 73 15.18 -14.89 -3.53
C VAL A 73 14.01 -15.86 -3.54
N GLY A 74 13.58 -16.35 -2.38
CA GLY A 74 12.49 -17.31 -2.26
C GLY A 74 11.16 -16.77 -2.79
N ILE A 75 10.77 -15.55 -2.40
CA ILE A 75 9.54 -14.93 -2.93
C ILE A 75 9.66 -14.64 -4.43
N THR A 76 10.84 -14.23 -4.90
CA THR A 76 11.07 -13.97 -6.33
C THR A 76 10.88 -15.23 -7.16
N ILE A 77 11.42 -16.37 -6.72
CA ILE A 77 11.22 -17.67 -7.37
C ILE A 77 9.72 -18.03 -7.41
N ALA A 78 9.03 -17.89 -6.26
CA ALA A 78 7.63 -18.25 -6.16
C ALA A 78 6.75 -17.39 -7.07
N LEU A 79 6.97 -16.08 -7.12
CA LEU A 79 6.23 -15.15 -7.97
C LEU A 79 6.48 -15.42 -9.46
N ASP A 80 7.73 -15.75 -9.83
CA ASP A 80 8.12 -16.06 -11.21
C ASP A 80 7.52 -17.38 -11.68
N ASP A 81 7.59 -18.43 -10.86
CA ASP A 81 7.01 -19.75 -11.14
C ASP A 81 5.49 -19.68 -11.31
N LEU A 82 4.83 -18.91 -10.45
CA LEU A 82 3.38 -18.66 -10.51
C LEU A 82 2.99 -17.63 -11.58
N LYS A 83 3.94 -17.02 -12.30
CA LYS A 83 3.74 -15.98 -13.33
C LYS A 83 3.03 -14.74 -12.80
N LEU A 84 3.15 -14.43 -11.52
CA LEU A 84 2.43 -13.33 -10.87
C LEU A 84 2.98 -11.95 -11.27
N PHE A 85 4.17 -11.86 -11.86
CA PHE A 85 4.67 -10.61 -12.45
C PHE A 85 3.93 -10.15 -13.72
N GLU A 86 3.03 -10.99 -14.25
CA GLU A 86 2.16 -10.66 -15.40
C GLU A 86 0.73 -10.29 -14.96
N GLU A 87 0.42 -10.45 -13.67
CA GLU A 87 -0.92 -10.27 -13.13
C GLU A 87 -1.12 -8.88 -12.52
N ASN A 88 -2.38 -8.47 -12.40
CA ASN A 88 -2.74 -7.25 -11.68
C ASN A 88 -2.79 -7.53 -10.18
N ILE A 89 -1.78 -7.06 -9.45
CA ILE A 89 -1.68 -7.24 -8.01
C ILE A 89 -2.16 -5.97 -7.32
N VAL A 90 -3.09 -6.10 -6.39
CA VAL A 90 -3.59 -5.01 -5.54
C VAL A 90 -3.24 -5.28 -4.08
N CYS A 91 -3.04 -4.21 -3.31
CA CYS A 91 -2.70 -4.31 -1.89
C CYS A 91 -3.70 -3.53 -1.04
N LEU A 92 -4.30 -4.22 -0.06
CA LEU A 92 -5.07 -3.57 1.00
C LEU A 92 -4.15 -2.80 1.96
N PRO A 93 -4.68 -1.90 2.81
CA PRO A 93 -3.87 -1.22 3.80
C PRO A 93 -3.05 -2.19 4.64
N VAL A 94 -1.73 -1.95 4.71
CA VAL A 94 -0.77 -2.83 5.35
C VAL A 94 -0.76 -2.58 6.86
N SER A 95 -1.03 -3.61 7.65
CA SER A 95 -0.99 -3.50 9.11
C SER A 95 0.45 -3.43 9.60
N VAL A 96 0.80 -2.34 10.30
CA VAL A 96 2.16 -2.08 10.79
C VAL A 96 2.30 -2.14 12.31
N GLY A 97 1.19 -2.38 13.03
CA GLY A 97 1.15 -2.33 14.49
C GLY A 97 1.11 -0.90 15.02
N GLY A 98 1.16 -0.77 16.32
CA GLY A 98 1.18 0.49 17.05
C GLY A 98 2.05 0.39 18.32
N SER A 99 2.00 1.42 19.23
CA SER A 99 2.76 1.38 20.47
C SER A 99 4.29 1.51 20.27
N THR A 100 5.09 0.88 21.14
CA THR A 100 6.56 0.94 21.13
C THR A 100 7.16 -0.45 21.04
N VAL A 101 8.23 -0.57 20.25
CA VAL A 101 9.04 -1.80 20.14
C VAL A 101 10.46 -1.53 20.59
N SER A 102 11.13 -2.56 21.13
CA SER A 102 12.51 -2.48 21.59
C SER A 102 13.39 -3.40 20.74
N PHE A 103 14.44 -2.84 20.17
CA PHE A 103 15.48 -3.57 19.42
C PHE A 103 16.87 -3.16 19.86
N SER A 104 17.90 -3.61 19.15
CA SER A 104 19.32 -3.28 19.39
C SER A 104 19.61 -1.77 19.51
N HIS A 105 18.84 -0.92 18.83
CA HIS A 105 18.99 0.55 18.86
C HIS A 105 18.14 1.27 19.94
N GLY A 106 17.50 0.52 20.83
CA GLY A 106 16.67 1.05 21.91
C GLY A 106 15.16 0.89 21.70
N THR A 107 14.36 1.65 22.47
CA THR A 107 12.90 1.62 22.36
C THR A 107 12.43 2.75 21.45
N MET A 108 11.68 2.41 20.41
CA MET A 108 11.15 3.34 19.41
C MET A 108 9.65 3.14 19.24
N SER A 109 8.99 4.13 18.64
CA SER A 109 7.59 3.97 18.24
C SER A 109 7.46 2.96 17.10
N ASN A 110 6.43 2.14 17.15
CA ASN A 110 6.06 1.26 16.04
C ASN A 110 5.09 2.02 15.10
N PRO A 111 5.24 1.94 13.76
CA PRO A 111 6.23 1.16 13.02
C PRO A 111 7.64 1.74 13.09
N ALA A 112 8.65 0.86 12.94
CA ALA A 112 10.04 1.27 12.91
C ALA A 112 10.33 2.28 11.79
N SER A 113 11.34 3.14 12.00
CA SER A 113 11.70 4.20 11.04
C SER A 113 12.00 3.65 9.64
N ALA A 114 12.58 2.45 9.54
CA ALA A 114 12.86 1.76 8.28
C ALA A 114 11.58 1.53 7.48
N ILE A 115 10.56 1.01 8.12
CA ILE A 115 9.25 0.74 7.51
C ILE A 115 8.64 2.02 6.97
N LEU A 116 8.60 3.10 7.77
CA LEU A 116 8.08 4.40 7.33
C LEU A 116 8.88 4.98 6.16
N GLN A 117 10.22 4.81 6.17
CA GLN A 117 11.06 5.28 5.08
C GLN A 117 10.82 4.51 3.77
N ILE A 118 10.54 3.20 3.86
CA ILE A 118 10.19 2.35 2.71
C ILE A 118 8.85 2.80 2.12
N PHE A 119 7.81 2.91 2.95
CA PHE A 119 6.48 3.31 2.47
C PHE A 119 6.39 4.76 2.00
N LYS A 120 7.26 5.65 2.46
CA LYS A 120 7.26 7.08 2.08
C LYS A 120 7.26 7.34 0.57
N ASN A 121 7.88 6.47 -0.20
CA ASN A 121 8.02 6.62 -1.65
C ASN A 121 7.12 5.64 -2.43
N SER A 122 6.16 5.01 -1.77
CA SER A 122 5.17 4.12 -2.38
C SER A 122 3.77 4.74 -2.33
N ASN A 123 2.87 4.23 -3.14
CA ASN A 123 1.45 4.57 -3.11
C ASN A 123 0.67 3.71 -2.10
N LEU A 124 1.29 2.68 -1.50
CA LEU A 124 0.61 1.78 -0.59
C LEU A 124 0.24 2.46 0.72
N ASN A 125 -0.93 2.14 1.23
CA ASN A 125 -1.43 2.65 2.49
C ASN A 125 -0.97 1.77 3.66
N ILE A 126 -0.55 2.38 4.76
CA ILE A 126 -0.30 1.69 6.02
C ILE A 126 -1.44 1.95 7.00
N GLN A 127 -1.71 0.97 7.86
CA GLN A 127 -2.71 1.07 8.92
C GLN A 127 -2.12 0.61 10.24
N GLY A 128 -2.08 1.52 11.21
CA GLY A 128 -1.75 1.18 12.59
C GLY A 128 -2.91 0.45 13.27
N ASN A 129 -2.59 -0.30 14.32
CA ASN A 129 -3.55 -0.92 15.24
C ASN A 129 -2.99 -0.88 16.66
N ASP A 130 -3.69 -1.49 17.61
CA ASP A 130 -3.32 -1.53 19.03
C ASP A 130 -2.29 -2.63 19.39
N SER A 131 -1.83 -3.40 18.39
CA SER A 131 -0.77 -4.40 18.62
C SER A 131 0.53 -3.73 19.07
N LYS A 132 1.16 -4.29 20.10
CA LYS A 132 2.48 -3.90 20.58
C LYS A 132 3.62 -4.53 19.77
N GLU A 133 3.30 -5.42 18.85
CA GLU A 133 4.26 -6.16 18.04
C GLU A 133 4.47 -5.48 16.68
N GLU A 134 5.65 -5.68 16.12
CA GLU A 134 5.92 -5.36 14.73
C GLU A 134 5.18 -6.36 13.84
N LEU A 135 4.21 -5.87 13.06
CA LEU A 135 3.39 -6.71 12.18
C LEU A 135 3.92 -6.77 10.75
N THR A 136 4.74 -5.81 10.39
CA THR A 136 5.38 -5.73 9.06
C THR A 136 6.86 -5.48 9.29
N THR A 137 7.71 -6.38 8.79
CA THR A 137 9.18 -6.23 8.85
C THR A 137 9.68 -5.33 7.72
N PRO A 138 10.87 -4.73 7.82
CA PRO A 138 11.48 -3.98 6.72
C PRO A 138 11.60 -4.79 5.43
N THR A 139 12.01 -6.06 5.51
CA THR A 139 12.08 -6.96 4.33
C THR A 139 10.70 -7.17 3.71
N GLY A 140 9.66 -7.46 4.52
CA GLY A 140 8.29 -7.59 4.04
C GLY A 140 7.75 -6.31 3.41
N ALA A 141 8.05 -5.15 3.98
CA ALA A 141 7.70 -3.84 3.41
C ALA A 141 8.37 -3.62 2.04
N CYS A 142 9.67 -3.93 1.92
CA CYS A 142 10.40 -3.82 0.65
C CYS A 142 9.80 -4.72 -0.43
N ILE A 143 9.44 -5.95 -0.09
CA ILE A 143 8.77 -6.87 -1.01
C ILE A 143 7.45 -6.28 -1.50
N LEU A 144 6.60 -5.80 -0.59
CA LEU A 144 5.27 -5.26 -0.94
C LEU A 144 5.35 -4.03 -1.85
N VAL A 145 6.19 -3.05 -1.52
CA VAL A 145 6.28 -1.79 -2.29
C VAL A 145 6.89 -1.97 -3.67
N ASN A 146 7.66 -3.05 -3.89
CA ASN A 146 8.22 -3.39 -5.20
C ASN A 146 7.35 -4.38 -5.99
N LEU A 147 6.42 -5.07 -5.32
CA LEU A 147 5.50 -6.01 -5.95
C LEU A 147 4.32 -5.30 -6.61
N THR A 148 3.79 -4.26 -5.99
CA THR A 148 2.65 -3.49 -6.50
C THR A 148 2.68 -2.05 -5.99
N ASP A 149 2.17 -1.13 -6.80
CA ASP A 149 1.89 0.26 -6.46
C ASP A 149 0.39 0.59 -6.53
N ASN A 150 -0.46 -0.45 -6.56
CA ASN A 150 -1.90 -0.36 -6.74
C ASN A 150 -2.66 -0.59 -5.41
N PRO A 151 -2.80 0.46 -4.56
CA PRO A 151 -3.52 0.36 -3.30
C PRO A 151 -5.02 0.30 -3.53
N VAL A 152 -5.69 -0.55 -2.77
CA VAL A 152 -7.14 -0.61 -2.71
C VAL A 152 -7.62 -0.52 -1.26
N GLN A 153 -8.76 0.13 -1.02
CA GLN A 153 -9.31 0.27 0.32
C GLN A 153 -10.08 -0.99 0.75
N TYR A 154 -10.66 -1.71 -0.21
CA TYR A 154 -11.47 -2.90 -0.01
C TYR A 154 -11.12 -3.95 -1.04
N TYR A 155 -11.47 -5.19 -0.78
CA TYR A 155 -11.35 -6.25 -1.78
C TYR A 155 -12.12 -5.85 -3.05
N PRO A 156 -11.49 -5.93 -4.23
CA PRO A 156 -12.21 -5.72 -5.48
C PRO A 156 -13.29 -6.80 -5.65
N SER A 157 -14.33 -6.49 -6.42
CA SER A 157 -15.33 -7.49 -6.78
C SER A 157 -14.68 -8.56 -7.64
N MET A 158 -14.63 -9.80 -7.14
CA MET A 158 -13.96 -10.90 -7.83
C MET A 158 -14.60 -12.25 -7.51
N ASN A 159 -14.47 -13.18 -8.43
CA ASN A 159 -14.72 -14.60 -8.19
C ASN A 159 -13.42 -15.22 -7.67
N VAL A 160 -13.39 -15.60 -6.40
CA VAL A 160 -12.20 -16.18 -5.75
C VAL A 160 -11.94 -17.57 -6.32
N SER A 161 -10.72 -17.81 -6.82
CA SER A 161 -10.25 -19.10 -7.32
C SER A 161 -9.32 -19.83 -6.35
N SER A 162 -8.46 -19.08 -5.62
CA SER A 162 -7.48 -19.64 -4.71
C SER A 162 -7.20 -18.71 -3.53
N ILE A 163 -6.81 -19.30 -2.40
CA ILE A 163 -6.42 -18.56 -1.20
C ILE A 163 -5.14 -19.20 -0.65
N GLY A 164 -4.12 -18.38 -0.41
CA GLY A 164 -2.87 -18.77 0.24
C GLY A 164 -2.69 -18.03 1.56
N TYR A 165 -2.05 -18.68 2.52
CA TYR A 165 -1.70 -18.11 3.81
C TYR A 165 -0.22 -18.34 4.10
N GLY A 166 0.48 -17.26 4.51
CA GLY A 166 1.79 -17.33 5.11
C GLY A 166 1.67 -17.01 6.60
N ALA A 167 2.04 -17.94 7.49
CA ALA A 167 1.95 -17.76 8.93
C ALA A 167 3.32 -17.37 9.51
N GLY A 168 3.35 -16.35 10.37
CA GLY A 168 4.49 -16.03 11.21
C GLY A 168 4.61 -17.00 12.40
N GLN A 169 5.79 -16.99 13.05
CA GLN A 169 6.06 -17.88 14.19
C GLN A 169 5.49 -17.37 15.52
N LYS A 170 5.19 -16.07 15.62
CA LYS A 170 4.63 -15.46 16.84
C LYS A 170 3.12 -15.67 16.88
N ASP A 171 2.59 -16.05 18.03
CA ASP A 171 1.17 -16.04 18.30
C ASP A 171 0.76 -14.70 18.91
N PHE A 172 -0.28 -14.08 18.37
CA PHE A 172 -0.85 -12.83 18.87
C PHE A 172 -2.20 -13.09 19.54
N GLU A 173 -2.44 -12.40 20.66
CA GLU A 173 -3.73 -12.47 21.34
C GLU A 173 -4.78 -11.71 20.52
N GLY A 174 -5.88 -12.40 20.14
CA GLY A 174 -7.05 -11.81 19.50
C GLY A 174 -7.03 -11.74 17.97
N PHE A 175 -5.92 -12.02 17.30
CA PHE A 175 -5.86 -12.08 15.83
C PHE A 175 -4.77 -13.03 15.32
N SER A 176 -4.94 -13.51 14.09
CA SER A 176 -4.00 -14.45 13.47
C SER A 176 -2.81 -13.71 12.85
N ASN A 177 -1.59 -14.19 13.12
CA ASN A 177 -0.36 -13.70 12.49
C ASN A 177 -0.18 -14.32 11.11
N VAL A 178 -0.93 -13.84 10.13
CA VAL A 178 -0.93 -14.39 8.77
C VAL A 178 -0.96 -13.30 7.71
N LEU A 179 -0.18 -13.50 6.66
CA LEU A 179 -0.37 -12.84 5.37
C LEU A 179 -1.35 -13.68 4.55
N LYS A 180 -2.35 -13.05 3.97
CA LYS A 180 -3.33 -13.70 3.10
C LYS A 180 -3.15 -13.21 1.67
N ILE A 181 -3.04 -14.13 0.72
CA ILE A 181 -3.04 -13.87 -0.70
C ILE A 181 -4.29 -14.50 -1.29
N ILE A 182 -5.05 -13.72 -2.06
CA ILE A 182 -6.27 -14.18 -2.71
C ILE A 182 -6.08 -14.02 -4.21
N GLN A 183 -6.30 -15.11 -4.95
CA GLN A 183 -6.36 -15.10 -6.40
C GLN A 183 -7.81 -15.21 -6.85
N GLY A 184 -8.17 -14.46 -7.88
CA GLY A 184 -9.52 -14.51 -8.45
C GLY A 184 -9.60 -13.76 -9.76
N GLU A 185 -10.68 -14.00 -10.47
CA GLU A 185 -11.04 -13.26 -11.66
C GLU A 185 -11.87 -12.04 -11.27
N GLN A 186 -11.44 -10.85 -11.68
CA GLN A 186 -12.20 -9.64 -11.43
C GLN A 186 -13.55 -9.76 -12.13
N SER A 187 -14.61 -9.64 -11.36
CA SER A 187 -15.95 -9.58 -11.92
C SER A 187 -16.08 -8.27 -12.70
N ASN A 188 -16.24 -8.35 -14.00
CA ASN A 188 -16.57 -7.21 -14.86
C ASN A 188 -18.02 -6.77 -14.62
N PHE A 189 -18.35 -6.46 -13.37
CA PHE A 189 -19.44 -5.51 -13.15
C PHE A 189 -18.82 -4.15 -13.43
N ASP A 190 -19.14 -3.58 -14.58
CA ASP A 190 -19.00 -2.15 -14.80
C ASP A 190 -19.83 -1.45 -13.71
N MET A 191 -19.24 -1.29 -12.55
CA MET A 191 -19.76 -0.40 -11.53
C MET A 191 -19.37 0.98 -12.00
N ASP A 192 -20.25 1.61 -12.77
CA ASP A 192 -20.17 3.05 -13.01
C ASP A 192 -20.14 3.73 -11.64
N SER A 193 -18.98 4.19 -11.25
CA SER A 193 -18.85 5.00 -10.03
C SER A 193 -19.23 6.43 -10.36
N VAL A 194 -20.13 6.97 -9.59
CA VAL A 194 -20.46 8.40 -9.65
C VAL A 194 -20.05 9.09 -8.36
N LYS A 195 -19.74 10.36 -8.45
CA LYS A 195 -19.54 11.24 -7.30
C LYS A 195 -20.81 12.03 -7.04
N ILE A 196 -21.08 12.24 -5.76
CA ILE A 196 -22.15 13.14 -5.30
C ILE A 196 -21.45 14.35 -4.67
N LEU A 197 -21.73 15.55 -5.22
CA LEU A 197 -21.29 16.82 -4.65
C LEU A 197 -22.49 17.48 -3.98
N GLU A 198 -22.33 17.87 -2.72
CA GLU A 198 -23.39 18.50 -1.95
C GLU A 198 -22.92 19.84 -1.37
N THR A 199 -23.72 20.88 -1.55
CA THR A 199 -23.48 22.18 -0.92
C THR A 199 -24.79 22.84 -0.49
N ASN A 200 -24.71 23.63 0.59
CA ASN A 200 -25.83 24.43 1.06
C ASN A 200 -25.69 25.89 0.62
N ILE A 201 -26.73 26.45 0.05
CA ILE A 201 -26.78 27.83 -0.40
C ILE A 201 -27.99 28.50 0.27
N ASP A 202 -27.80 29.60 1.01
CA ASP A 202 -28.84 30.21 1.85
C ASP A 202 -29.24 31.65 1.45
N ASP A 203 -28.55 32.29 0.50
CA ASP A 203 -28.72 33.71 0.20
C ASP A 203 -28.89 34.06 -1.31
N ILE A 204 -29.41 33.12 -2.12
CA ILE A 204 -29.65 33.34 -3.55
C ILE A 204 -31.12 33.18 -3.93
N SER A 205 -31.53 33.85 -5.00
CA SER A 205 -32.89 33.76 -5.53
C SER A 205 -33.13 32.46 -6.30
N GLY A 206 -34.39 32.03 -6.41
CA GLY A 206 -34.78 30.87 -7.22
C GLY A 206 -34.39 30.97 -8.70
N GLU A 207 -34.33 32.21 -9.25
CA GLU A 207 -33.90 32.48 -10.63
C GLU A 207 -32.40 32.11 -10.80
N ILE A 208 -31.56 32.50 -9.83
CA ILE A 208 -30.13 32.16 -9.84
C ILE A 208 -29.92 30.63 -9.66
N LEU A 209 -30.75 29.99 -8.81
CA LEU A 209 -30.72 28.54 -8.67
C LEU A 209 -31.05 27.80 -9.96
N GLY A 210 -32.05 28.29 -10.73
CA GLY A 210 -32.35 27.73 -12.05
C GLY A 210 -31.18 27.86 -13.02
N HIS A 211 -30.53 29.03 -13.07
CA HIS A 211 -29.36 29.25 -13.91
C HIS A 211 -28.14 28.37 -13.45
N LEU A 212 -28.01 28.15 -12.15
CA LEU A 212 -26.96 27.26 -11.61
C LEU A 212 -27.14 25.82 -12.09
N ILE A 213 -28.37 25.31 -12.12
CA ILE A 213 -28.66 23.98 -12.66
C ILE A 213 -28.18 23.87 -14.12
N ASP A 214 -28.55 24.84 -14.94
CA ASP A 214 -28.17 24.85 -16.36
C ASP A 214 -26.64 24.84 -16.51
N LYS A 215 -25.94 25.66 -15.75
CA LYS A 215 -24.48 25.75 -15.77
C LYS A 215 -23.79 24.43 -15.36
N ILE A 216 -24.25 23.83 -14.28
CA ILE A 216 -23.71 22.57 -13.79
C ILE A 216 -23.94 21.45 -14.82
N MET A 217 -25.10 21.39 -15.43
CA MET A 217 -25.40 20.43 -16.51
C MET A 217 -24.54 20.66 -17.76
N GLU A 218 -24.28 21.94 -18.14
CA GLU A 218 -23.35 22.28 -19.23
C GLU A 218 -21.90 21.79 -18.96
N GLN A 219 -21.46 21.73 -17.70
CA GLN A 219 -20.15 21.21 -17.30
C GLN A 219 -20.08 19.69 -17.33
N GLY A 220 -21.20 19.02 -17.59
CA GLY A 220 -21.26 17.57 -17.78
C GLY A 220 -21.67 16.78 -16.55
N ALA A 221 -22.43 17.39 -15.63
CA ALA A 221 -23.12 16.64 -14.59
C ALA A 221 -24.14 15.67 -15.20
N LYS A 222 -24.34 14.52 -14.53
CA LYS A 222 -25.36 13.53 -14.89
C LYS A 222 -26.74 13.95 -14.39
N ASP A 223 -26.80 14.59 -13.23
CA ASP A 223 -28.03 15.10 -12.63
C ASP A 223 -27.72 16.22 -11.63
N VAL A 224 -28.66 17.12 -11.45
CA VAL A 224 -28.66 18.21 -10.47
C VAL A 224 -30.00 18.29 -9.79
N SER A 225 -30.04 18.20 -8.49
CA SER A 225 -31.26 18.34 -7.69
C SER A 225 -31.07 19.42 -6.62
N ILE A 226 -32.12 20.17 -6.36
CA ILE A 226 -32.13 21.21 -5.31
C ILE A 226 -33.26 20.91 -4.33
N TYR A 227 -32.90 20.80 -3.04
CA TYR A 227 -33.84 20.53 -1.97
C TYR A 227 -33.91 21.70 -0.98
N PRO A 228 -35.08 22.33 -0.78
CA PRO A 228 -35.23 23.34 0.26
C PRO A 228 -35.12 22.71 1.64
N GLY A 229 -34.39 23.38 2.54
CA GLY A 229 -34.17 22.90 3.88
C GLY A 229 -34.07 24.03 4.90
N ILE A 230 -33.84 23.67 6.15
CA ILE A 230 -33.62 24.59 7.27
C ILE A 230 -32.34 24.17 7.97
N THR A 231 -31.39 25.11 8.08
CA THR A 231 -30.12 24.89 8.77
C THR A 231 -30.15 25.40 10.22
N LYS A 232 -28.99 25.39 10.89
CA LYS A 232 -28.81 25.91 12.26
C LYS A 232 -29.41 27.31 12.39
N LYS A 233 -30.00 27.60 13.54
CA LYS A 233 -30.68 28.87 13.88
C LYS A 233 -31.96 29.13 13.03
N GLY A 234 -32.59 28.08 12.46
CA GLY A 234 -33.84 28.21 11.73
C GLY A 234 -33.71 28.94 10.38
N ARG A 235 -32.52 28.97 9.76
CA ARG A 235 -32.32 29.67 8.49
C ARG A 235 -32.74 28.80 7.30
N PRO A 236 -33.55 29.32 6.37
CA PRO A 236 -33.82 28.64 5.11
C PRO A 236 -32.51 28.42 4.34
N THR A 237 -32.44 27.34 3.59
CA THR A 237 -31.32 27.00 2.73
C THR A 237 -31.81 26.14 1.56
N ASN A 238 -30.99 26.03 0.52
CA ASN A 238 -31.17 25.09 -0.57
C ASN A 238 -29.96 24.15 -0.57
N LEU A 239 -30.18 22.86 -0.40
CA LEU A 239 -29.17 21.84 -0.61
C LEU A 239 -29.10 21.55 -2.12
N VAL A 240 -27.99 21.88 -2.74
CA VAL A 240 -27.68 21.50 -4.12
C VAL A 240 -26.94 20.17 -4.09
N CYS A 241 -27.48 19.17 -4.78
CA CYS A 241 -26.92 17.84 -4.92
C CYS A 241 -26.64 17.59 -6.40
N VAL A 242 -25.39 17.28 -6.74
CA VAL A 242 -24.93 17.05 -8.11
C VAL A 242 -24.37 15.66 -8.24
N ILE A 243 -24.78 14.91 -9.26
CA ILE A 243 -24.25 13.60 -9.61
C ILE A 243 -23.37 13.76 -10.86
N CYS A 244 -22.11 13.34 -10.78
CA CYS A 244 -21.17 13.43 -11.89
C CYS A 244 -20.15 12.27 -11.90
N ASP A 245 -19.45 12.13 -13.01
CA ASP A 245 -18.28 11.26 -13.10
C ASP A 245 -17.09 11.90 -12.38
N ASP A 246 -16.18 11.06 -11.84
CA ASP A 246 -15.00 11.49 -11.08
C ASP A 246 -14.17 12.53 -11.84
N VAL A 247 -14.00 12.34 -13.14
CA VAL A 247 -13.24 13.23 -14.02
C VAL A 247 -13.88 14.61 -14.24
N LYS A 248 -15.13 14.79 -13.79
CA LYS A 248 -15.90 16.05 -13.93
C LYS A 248 -15.96 16.87 -12.64
N VAL A 249 -15.50 16.31 -11.52
CA VAL A 249 -15.60 16.96 -10.21
C VAL A 249 -14.98 18.35 -10.21
N ASP A 250 -13.73 18.49 -10.64
CA ASP A 250 -13.02 19.78 -10.61
C ASP A 250 -13.70 20.82 -11.51
N SER A 251 -14.15 20.42 -12.72
CA SER A 251 -14.82 21.33 -13.66
C SER A 251 -16.20 21.80 -13.19
N ILE A 252 -16.84 21.07 -12.27
CA ILE A 252 -18.14 21.43 -11.71
C ILE A 252 -17.98 22.31 -10.47
N ILE A 253 -16.88 22.15 -9.73
CA ILE A 253 -16.60 22.96 -8.52
C ILE A 253 -16.08 24.36 -8.86
N ASP A 254 -15.31 24.52 -9.96
CA ASP A 254 -14.79 25.79 -10.47
C ASP A 254 -15.88 26.66 -11.12
#